data_6f0c7c60e7d85b5ce15d01f5ade503d4
#
_entry.id   6f0c7c60e7d85b5ce15d01f5ade503d4
#
_cell.length_a   1.000
_cell.length_b   1.000
_cell.length_c   1.000
_cell.angle_alpha   90.00
_cell.angle_beta   90.00
_cell.angle_gamma   90.00
#
_symmetry.space_group_name_H-M   'P 1'
#
loop_
_entity.id
_entity.type
_entity.pdbx_description
1 polymer ?
#
loop_
_entity_poly.entity_id
_entity_poly.type
_entity_poly.pdbx_seq_one_letter_code
_entity_poly.pdbx_strand_id
1 'polypeptide(L)'
;MTLHEVWLELSSGTRVLVGTDLPDVPAANAVARRWRQLAEAEPDILHETMPGSGCIVRGSAIIAIKAQQQPKPGVAEALLKVERPGSWL
;
A
#
# COMPACT_ATOMS: atom_id res chain seq x y z
N MET A 1 -11.98 -12.19 12.06
CA MET A 1 -12.28 -11.22 10.99
C MET A 1 -11.06 -11.06 10.12
N THR A 2 -11.24 -11.13 8.81
CA THR A 2 -10.15 -10.92 7.86
C THR A 2 -10.11 -9.46 7.44
N LEU A 3 -8.99 -8.81 7.69
CA LEU A 3 -8.77 -7.43 7.27
C LEU A 3 -7.99 -7.40 5.95
N HIS A 4 -8.11 -6.30 5.23
CA HIS A 4 -7.49 -6.12 3.93
C HIS A 4 -6.62 -4.88 3.90
N GLU A 5 -5.66 -4.89 3.00
CA GLU A 5 -4.76 -3.76 2.78
C GLU A 5 -4.58 -3.52 1.29
N VAL A 6 -4.19 -2.29 0.94
CA VAL A 6 -3.94 -1.91 -0.45
C VAL A 6 -2.55 -1.31 -0.55
N TRP A 7 -1.80 -1.79 -1.53
CA TRP A 7 -0.43 -1.36 -1.82
C TRP A 7 -0.33 -0.78 -3.21
N LEU A 8 0.52 0.23 -3.35
CA LEU A 8 0.97 0.72 -4.66
C LEU A 8 2.35 0.16 -4.95
N GLU A 9 2.58 -0.24 -6.18
CA GLU A 9 3.92 -0.51 -6.68
C GLU A 9 4.35 0.65 -7.55
N LEU A 10 5.53 1.19 -7.29
CA LEU A 10 6.05 2.33 -8.01
C LEU A 10 7.08 1.91 -9.05
N SER A 11 7.29 2.75 -10.04
CA SER A 11 8.26 2.50 -11.11
C SER A 11 9.70 2.35 -10.58
N SER A 12 9.97 2.86 -9.40
CA SER A 12 11.26 2.69 -8.71
C SER A 12 11.46 1.29 -8.12
N GLY A 13 10.42 0.46 -8.10
CA GLY A 13 10.43 -0.83 -7.42
C GLY A 13 9.97 -0.77 -5.97
N THR A 14 9.69 0.41 -5.45
CA THR A 14 9.22 0.59 -4.08
C THR A 14 7.73 0.27 -3.97
N ARG A 15 7.34 -0.35 -2.87
CA ARG A 15 5.93 -0.59 -2.52
C ARG A 15 5.51 0.35 -1.42
N VAL A 16 4.31 0.91 -1.53
CA VAL A 16 3.79 1.87 -0.57
C VAL A 16 2.40 1.45 -0.13
N LEU A 17 2.17 1.41 1.18
CA LEU A 17 0.86 1.09 1.76
C LEU A 17 -0.05 2.32 1.69
N VAL A 18 -1.22 2.17 1.11
CA VAL A 18 -2.19 3.27 0.97
C VAL A 18 -3.54 2.99 1.64
N GLY A 19 -3.74 1.79 2.13
CA GLY A 19 -4.93 1.45 2.90
C GLY A 19 -4.65 0.26 3.79
N THR A 20 -5.17 0.27 5.01
CA THR A 20 -4.98 -0.80 5.98
C THR A 20 -6.22 -0.97 6.83
N ASP A 21 -6.35 -2.13 7.47
CA ASP A 21 -7.47 -2.46 8.35
C ASP A 21 -8.84 -2.32 7.66
N LEU A 22 -8.88 -2.59 6.37
CA LEU A 22 -10.11 -2.52 5.59
C LEU A 22 -10.98 -3.76 5.88
N PRO A 23 -12.26 -3.58 6.18
CA PRO A 23 -13.08 -4.67 6.71
C PRO A 23 -13.45 -5.76 5.71
N ASP A 24 -13.48 -5.45 4.42
CA ASP A 24 -13.91 -6.39 3.41
C ASP A 24 -13.31 -6.07 2.04
N VAL A 25 -13.56 -6.95 1.08
CA VAL A 25 -13.08 -6.79 -0.30
C VAL A 25 -13.65 -5.53 -0.98
N PRO A 26 -14.96 -5.22 -0.85
CA PRO A 26 -15.47 -3.97 -1.43
C PRO A 26 -14.76 -2.71 -0.93
N ALA A 27 -14.42 -2.65 0.36
CA ALA A 27 -13.69 -1.51 0.92
C ALA A 27 -12.28 -1.42 0.32
N ALA A 28 -11.59 -2.55 0.20
CA ALA A 28 -10.27 -2.59 -0.43
C ALA A 28 -10.34 -2.18 -1.90
N ASN A 29 -11.33 -2.66 -2.63
CA ASN A 29 -11.52 -2.29 -4.03
C ASN A 29 -11.84 -0.80 -4.21
N ALA A 30 -12.56 -0.20 -3.27
CA ALA A 30 -12.85 1.24 -3.29
C ALA A 30 -11.56 2.06 -3.18
N VAL A 31 -10.66 1.67 -2.28
CA VAL A 31 -9.36 2.34 -2.13
C VAL A 31 -8.51 2.16 -3.39
N ALA A 32 -8.46 0.95 -3.91
CA ALA A 32 -7.70 0.66 -5.13
C ALA A 32 -8.23 1.48 -6.32
N ARG A 33 -9.54 1.57 -6.46
CA ARG A 33 -10.19 2.33 -7.53
C ARG A 33 -9.88 3.82 -7.41
N ARG A 34 -9.90 4.36 -6.21
CA ARG A 34 -9.56 5.76 -5.97
C ARG A 34 -8.13 6.07 -6.44
N TRP A 35 -7.18 5.21 -6.10
CA TRP A 35 -5.79 5.41 -6.50
C TRP A 35 -5.60 5.26 -8.00
N ARG A 36 -6.32 4.32 -8.62
CA ARG A 36 -6.32 4.19 -10.06
C ARG A 36 -6.82 5.46 -10.74
N GLN A 37 -7.92 6.03 -10.25
CA GLN A 37 -8.46 7.28 -10.78
C GLN A 37 -7.49 8.43 -10.62
N LEU A 38 -6.83 8.54 -9.47
CA LEU A 38 -5.83 9.58 -9.23
C LEU A 38 -4.65 9.44 -10.18
N ALA A 39 -4.17 8.22 -10.39
CA ALA A 39 -3.06 7.96 -11.29
C ALA A 39 -3.39 8.32 -12.75
N GLU A 40 -4.62 8.07 -13.16
CA GLU A 40 -5.06 8.36 -14.52
C GLU A 40 -5.41 9.83 -14.73
N ALA A 41 -6.10 10.45 -13.76
CA ALA A 41 -6.60 11.82 -13.90
C ALA A 41 -5.58 12.88 -13.52
N GLU A 42 -4.70 12.56 -12.57
CA GLU A 42 -3.74 13.53 -12.02
C GLU A 42 -2.32 12.94 -11.96
N PRO A 43 -1.77 12.53 -13.11
CA PRO A 43 -0.48 11.84 -13.12
C PRO A 43 0.70 12.69 -12.71
N ASP A 44 0.60 13.99 -12.85
CA ASP A 44 1.69 14.92 -12.53
C ASP A 44 1.58 15.53 -11.13
N ILE A 45 0.54 15.18 -10.38
CA ILE A 45 0.31 15.72 -9.05
C ILE A 45 0.89 14.76 -8.01
N LEU A 46 1.42 15.33 -6.94
CA LEU A 46 1.91 14.58 -5.80
C LEU A 46 0.75 14.32 -4.83
N HIS A 47 0.60 13.07 -4.44
CA HIS A 47 -0.48 12.63 -3.55
C HIS A 47 0.09 12.02 -2.27
N GLU A 48 -0.44 12.42 -1.13
CA GLU A 48 -0.09 11.77 0.14
C GLU A 48 -0.73 10.39 0.20
N THR A 49 0.03 9.38 0.56
CA THR A 49 -0.43 7.98 0.50
C THR A 49 -1.45 7.65 1.57
N MET A 50 -1.23 8.13 2.79
CA MET A 50 -2.22 8.05 3.87
C MET A 50 -2.10 9.34 4.70
N PRO A 51 -3.23 9.84 5.25
CA PRO A 51 -3.20 11.06 6.05
C PRO A 51 -2.16 10.96 7.18
N GLY A 52 -1.28 11.94 7.25
CA GLY A 52 -0.26 12.01 8.28
C GLY A 52 0.95 11.11 8.09
N SER A 53 1.01 10.35 6.99
CA SER A 53 2.13 9.42 6.75
C SER A 53 3.42 10.14 6.35
N GLY A 54 3.30 11.33 5.76
CA GLY A 54 4.44 12.04 5.19
C GLY A 54 4.99 11.41 3.91
N CYS A 55 4.40 10.34 3.44
CA CYS A 55 4.80 9.68 2.20
C CYS A 55 3.99 10.24 1.04
N ILE A 56 4.68 10.73 0.02
CA ILE A 56 4.07 11.40 -1.13
C ILE A 56 4.51 10.67 -2.39
N VAL A 57 3.56 10.39 -3.28
CA VAL A 57 3.83 9.72 -4.55
C VAL A 57 3.26 10.52 -5.71
N ARG A 58 3.96 10.49 -6.85
CA ARG A 58 3.45 11.07 -8.09
C ARG A 58 2.55 10.05 -8.78
N GLY A 59 1.40 10.48 -9.30
CA GLY A 59 0.47 9.58 -9.97
C GLY A 59 1.11 8.76 -11.08
N SER A 60 1.96 9.39 -11.90
CA SER A 60 2.65 8.72 -13.01
C SER A 60 3.68 7.67 -12.57
N ALA A 61 4.10 7.68 -11.31
CA ALA A 61 5.03 6.69 -10.77
C ALA A 61 4.35 5.38 -10.39
N ILE A 62 3.02 5.34 -10.33
CA ILE A 62 2.26 4.15 -9.94
C ILE A 62 2.16 3.21 -11.13
N ILE A 63 2.68 1.99 -10.99
CA ILE A 63 2.64 0.99 -12.06
C ILE A 63 1.69 -0.17 -11.75
N ALA A 64 1.35 -0.38 -10.48
CA ALA A 64 0.40 -1.41 -10.09
C ALA A 64 -0.26 -1.05 -8.76
N ILE A 65 -1.48 -1.52 -8.58
CA ILE A 65 -2.24 -1.35 -7.34
C ILE A 65 -2.71 -2.74 -6.93
N LYS A 66 -2.39 -3.15 -5.71
CA LYS A 66 -2.71 -4.48 -5.21
C LYS A 66 -3.51 -4.42 -3.92
N ALA A 67 -4.66 -5.07 -3.92
CA ALA A 67 -5.47 -5.30 -2.72
C ALA A 67 -5.25 -6.73 -2.26
N GLN A 68 -4.98 -6.93 -0.99
CA GLN A 68 -4.70 -8.26 -0.45
C GLN A 68 -5.17 -8.37 1.01
N GLN A 69 -5.27 -9.59 1.50
CA GLN A 69 -5.56 -9.82 2.90
C GLN A 69 -4.32 -9.45 3.73
N GLN A 70 -4.57 -8.82 4.89
CA GLN A 70 -3.50 -8.55 5.83
C GLN A 70 -3.02 -9.85 6.47
N PRO A 71 -1.72 -9.99 6.70
CA PRO A 71 -1.20 -11.12 7.47
C PRO A 71 -1.77 -11.10 8.88
N LYS A 72 -1.92 -12.26 9.50
CA LYS A 72 -2.26 -12.34 10.91
C LYS A 72 -1.15 -11.69 11.72
N PRO A 73 -1.49 -10.98 12.83
CA PRO A 73 -0.48 -10.24 13.59
C PRO A 73 0.78 -11.05 13.94
N GLY A 74 0.61 -12.27 14.39
CA GLY A 74 1.76 -13.12 14.74
C GLY A 74 2.65 -13.45 13.54
N VAL A 75 2.04 -13.67 12.39
CA VAL A 75 2.78 -13.94 11.14
C VAL A 75 3.53 -12.70 10.69
N ALA A 76 2.88 -11.54 10.77
CA ALA A 76 3.52 -10.27 10.38
C ALA A 76 4.75 -9.98 11.24
N GLU A 77 4.67 -10.22 12.55
CA GLU A 77 5.81 -10.04 13.43
C GLU A 77 6.96 -10.98 13.07
N ALA A 78 6.65 -12.24 12.80
CA ALA A 78 7.66 -13.21 12.42
C ALA A 78 8.35 -12.82 11.12
N LEU A 79 7.58 -12.36 10.13
CA LEU A 79 8.13 -11.90 8.85
C LEU A 79 9.01 -10.67 9.03
N LEU A 80 8.59 -9.72 9.86
CA LEU A 80 9.40 -8.53 10.12
C LEU A 80 10.72 -8.88 10.77
N LYS A 81 10.73 -9.83 11.70
CA LYS A 81 11.97 -10.31 12.32
C LYS A 81 12.90 -10.94 11.31
N VAL A 82 12.36 -11.72 10.39
CA VAL A 82 13.16 -12.41 9.38
C VAL A 82 13.70 -11.43 8.35
N GLU A 83 12.93 -10.41 7.99
CA GLU A 83 13.26 -9.50 6.91
C GLU A 83 14.08 -8.28 7.33
N ARG A 84 14.50 -8.19 8.57
CA ARG A 84 15.35 -7.09 9.01
C ARG A 84 16.80 -7.37 8.70
N PRO A 85 17.34 -6.86 7.61
CA PRO A 85 18.72 -7.18 7.23
C PRO A 85 19.75 -6.75 8.29
N GLY A 86 19.52 -5.65 8.95
CA GLY A 86 20.43 -5.17 9.99
C GLY A 86 20.47 -6.03 11.23
N SER A 87 19.47 -6.88 11.48
CA SER A 87 19.39 -7.69 12.67
C SER A 87 20.22 -8.98 12.60
N TRP A 88 20.66 -9.36 11.44
CA TRP A 88 21.52 -10.56 11.29
C TRP A 88 22.97 -10.24 11.07
N LEU A 89 23.29 -9.00 11.10
CA LEU A 89 24.67 -8.54 11.01
C LEU A 89 25.21 -8.29 12.40
#